data_41a62952871ea88f6c9d4ea8de007603
#
_entry.id   41a62952871ea88f6c9d4ea8de007603
#
_cell.length_a   1.000
_cell.length_b   1.000
_cell.length_c   1.000
_cell.angle_alpha   90.00
_cell.angle_beta   90.00
_cell.angle_gamma   90.00
#
_symmetry.space_group_name_H-M   'P 1'
#
loop_
_entity.id
_entity.type
_entity.pdbx_description
1 polymer ?
#
loop_
_entity_poly.entity_id
_entity_poly.type
_entity_poly.pdbx_seq_one_letter_code
_entity_poly.pdbx_strand_id
1 'polypeptide(L)'
;MRSVKWLAGLLTTALVTSALTATVHAQCTQRSLRVAIIPNTSKPLEVLRRDYQPLLERLSTSLHMPVDLVSTSSSYESVIDAIVSGGVDIAWLGPASYVMARQRDPRIEPFASLTISPGFFTPAGHHYQSLLLTRRGTFDKVEALRGAQVALSDPASTSGSVVPNAEFSVKVGQPLTRFFSSVVYAGSHSKSLDTLLDSRVDAAFVASVEVDAYLNSGRIQRDTFDVLWRSEPIYYSPYVFSGSLCPELKELIRTAMLTDQQGLSAFLQSQEASGLFPASHAEYEPLLRMMQAR
;
A
#
# COMPACT_ATOMS: atom_id res chain seq x y z
N MET A 1 66.23 61.70 -44.00
CA MET A 1 65.57 60.43 -44.40
C MET A 1 65.07 59.70 -43.14
N ARG A 2 63.77 59.78 -42.83
CA ARG A 2 63.17 59.20 -41.61
C ARG A 2 62.15 58.09 -42.07
N SER A 3 62.46 56.88 -41.76
CA SER A 3 61.64 55.71 -42.05
C SER A 3 60.53 55.57 -40.97
N VAL A 4 59.27 55.58 -41.41
CA VAL A 4 58.07 55.36 -40.57
C VAL A 4 57.74 53.87 -40.59
N LYS A 5 57.75 53.21 -39.40
CA LYS A 5 57.32 51.84 -39.25
C LYS A 5 55.83 51.81 -38.92
N TRP A 6 55.03 51.13 -39.71
CA TRP A 6 53.62 50.82 -39.44
C TRP A 6 53.55 49.55 -38.58
N LEU A 7 52.87 49.69 -37.38
CA LEU A 7 52.50 48.57 -36.56
C LEU A 7 51.03 48.20 -36.92
N ALA A 8 50.92 47.00 -37.48
CA ALA A 8 49.60 46.38 -37.69
C ALA A 8 49.12 45.67 -36.38
N GLY A 9 48.10 46.21 -35.71
CA GLY A 9 47.47 45.55 -34.57
C GLY A 9 46.42 44.55 -35.05
N LEU A 10 46.64 43.27 -34.73
CA LEU A 10 45.63 42.21 -34.89
C LEU A 10 44.64 42.26 -33.73
N LEU A 11 43.39 42.64 -33.98
CA LEU A 11 42.29 42.45 -33.05
C LEU A 11 41.75 41.00 -33.22
N THR A 12 42.02 40.14 -32.26
CA THR A 12 41.42 38.83 -32.13
C THR A 12 40.07 38.96 -31.41
N THR A 13 38.97 38.89 -32.14
CA THR A 13 37.60 38.82 -31.60
C THR A 13 37.35 37.40 -31.14
N ALA A 14 37.33 37.16 -29.83
CA ALA A 14 36.88 35.89 -29.25
C ALA A 14 35.38 35.82 -29.29
N LEU A 15 34.81 34.94 -30.15
CA LEU A 15 33.40 34.56 -30.12
C LEU A 15 33.20 33.62 -28.92
N VAL A 16 32.56 34.12 -27.88
CA VAL A 16 32.04 33.30 -26.80
C VAL A 16 30.71 32.71 -27.26
N THR A 17 30.72 31.46 -27.71
CA THR A 17 29.53 30.66 -27.99
C THR A 17 28.94 30.19 -26.66
N SER A 18 27.96 30.89 -26.14
CA SER A 18 27.11 30.42 -25.03
C SER A 18 26.27 29.24 -25.53
N ALA A 19 26.69 28.02 -25.20
CA ALA A 19 25.85 26.84 -25.37
C ALA A 19 24.66 26.92 -24.37
N LEU A 20 23.50 27.36 -24.86
CA LEU A 20 22.23 27.17 -24.11
C LEU A 20 21.99 25.64 -24.08
N THR A 21 22.27 25.02 -22.95
CA THR A 21 21.76 23.70 -22.61
C THR A 21 20.25 23.82 -22.41
N ALA A 22 19.47 23.63 -23.46
CA ALA A 22 18.03 23.43 -23.33
C ALA A 22 17.81 22.14 -22.55
N THR A 23 17.46 22.24 -21.28
CA THR A 23 16.89 21.13 -20.53
C THR A 23 15.57 20.78 -21.20
N VAL A 24 15.56 19.70 -21.99
CA VAL A 24 14.34 19.11 -22.52
C VAL A 24 13.58 18.58 -21.32
N HIS A 25 12.65 19.37 -20.78
CA HIS A 25 11.63 18.87 -19.87
C HIS A 25 10.77 17.95 -20.71
N ALA A 26 10.87 16.66 -20.47
CA ALA A 26 9.94 15.69 -21.05
C ALA A 26 8.54 16.08 -20.54
N GLN A 27 7.72 16.67 -21.41
CA GLN A 27 6.37 17.03 -21.06
C GLN A 27 5.59 15.76 -20.70
N CYS A 28 4.92 15.77 -19.55
CA CYS A 28 4.01 14.71 -19.17
C CYS A 28 2.96 14.50 -20.27
N THR A 29 2.88 13.29 -20.80
CA THR A 29 1.96 12.94 -21.88
C THR A 29 0.64 12.36 -21.37
N GLN A 30 0.55 12.05 -20.06
CA GLN A 30 -0.66 11.51 -19.44
C GLN A 30 -1.82 12.50 -19.60
N ARG A 31 -2.98 11.97 -20.03
CA ARG A 31 -4.24 12.71 -20.18
C ARG A 31 -5.29 12.33 -19.15
N SER A 32 -5.07 11.25 -18.42
CA SER A 32 -5.87 10.77 -17.28
C SER A 32 -4.97 9.97 -16.36
N LEU A 33 -5.38 9.81 -15.10
CA LEU A 33 -4.74 8.93 -14.15
C LEU A 33 -5.65 7.78 -13.74
N ARG A 34 -5.06 6.61 -13.58
CA ARG A 34 -5.74 5.39 -13.16
C ARG A 34 -5.23 5.01 -11.77
N VAL A 35 -6.18 4.86 -10.85
CA VAL A 35 -5.92 4.44 -9.47
C VAL A 35 -6.43 3.03 -9.27
N ALA A 36 -5.65 2.15 -8.66
CA ALA A 36 -6.09 0.81 -8.28
C ALA A 36 -5.85 0.58 -6.78
N ILE A 37 -6.66 -0.29 -6.19
CA ILE A 37 -6.54 -0.73 -4.79
C ILE A 37 -6.60 -2.24 -4.70
N ILE A 38 -5.79 -2.82 -3.81
CA ILE A 38 -5.84 -4.26 -3.55
C ILE A 38 -7.23 -4.65 -2.99
N PRO A 39 -7.74 -5.83 -3.34
CA PRO A 39 -9.04 -6.32 -2.87
C PRO A 39 -8.95 -6.90 -1.44
N ASN A 40 -8.52 -6.07 -0.46
CA ASN A 40 -8.37 -6.47 0.94
C ASN A 40 -9.70 -6.69 1.64
N THR A 41 -10.79 -6.11 1.11
CA THR A 41 -12.15 -6.23 1.63
C THR A 41 -13.08 -6.88 0.60
N SER A 42 -14.29 -7.24 1.04
CA SER A 42 -15.36 -7.76 0.16
C SER A 42 -16.33 -6.65 -0.31
N LYS A 43 -15.95 -5.37 -0.17
CA LYS A 43 -16.79 -4.25 -0.63
C LYS A 43 -17.00 -4.32 -2.15
N PRO A 44 -18.25 -4.17 -2.64
CA PRO A 44 -18.50 -4.01 -4.08
C PRO A 44 -17.77 -2.81 -4.67
N LEU A 45 -17.45 -2.87 -5.96
CA LEU A 45 -16.70 -1.80 -6.65
C LEU A 45 -17.41 -0.43 -6.54
N GLU A 46 -18.74 -0.40 -6.59
CA GLU A 46 -19.55 0.83 -6.46
C GLU A 46 -19.39 1.47 -5.08
N VAL A 47 -19.27 0.64 -4.04
CA VAL A 47 -19.00 1.13 -2.68
C VAL A 47 -17.59 1.70 -2.59
N LEU A 48 -16.59 0.99 -3.14
CA LEU A 48 -15.21 1.48 -3.20
C LEU A 48 -15.12 2.79 -3.99
N ARG A 49 -15.79 2.89 -5.14
CA ARG A 49 -15.83 4.13 -5.93
C ARG A 49 -16.40 5.29 -5.14
N ARG A 50 -17.50 5.09 -4.43
CA ARG A 50 -18.10 6.11 -3.57
C ARG A 50 -17.16 6.51 -2.43
N ASP A 51 -16.52 5.54 -1.77
CA ASP A 51 -15.62 5.79 -0.65
C ASP A 51 -14.35 6.55 -1.10
N TYR A 52 -13.89 6.33 -2.33
CA TYR A 52 -12.74 6.99 -2.93
C TYR A 52 -13.06 8.27 -3.71
N GLN A 53 -14.35 8.51 -4.05
CA GLN A 53 -14.77 9.65 -4.87
C GLN A 53 -14.19 11.01 -4.40
N PRO A 54 -14.18 11.35 -3.09
CA PRO A 54 -13.62 12.64 -2.65
C PRO A 54 -12.12 12.77 -2.94
N LEU A 55 -11.34 11.67 -2.85
CA LEU A 55 -9.93 11.66 -3.22
C LEU A 55 -9.75 11.83 -4.72
N LEU A 56 -10.53 11.09 -5.54
CA LEU A 56 -10.43 11.16 -7.00
C LEU A 56 -10.79 12.56 -7.52
N GLU A 57 -11.84 13.19 -6.99
CA GLU A 57 -12.25 14.57 -7.33
C GLU A 57 -11.18 15.59 -6.92
N ARG A 58 -10.60 15.44 -5.72
CA ARG A 58 -9.49 16.29 -5.27
C ARG A 58 -8.30 16.21 -6.22
N LEU A 59 -7.89 15.01 -6.60
CA LEU A 59 -6.79 14.80 -7.54
C LEU A 59 -7.15 15.35 -8.93
N SER A 60 -8.34 15.06 -9.44
CA SER A 60 -8.80 15.55 -10.74
C SER A 60 -8.78 17.08 -10.82
N THR A 61 -9.25 17.74 -9.77
CA THR A 61 -9.25 19.21 -9.68
C THR A 61 -7.83 19.76 -9.62
N SER A 62 -6.96 19.17 -8.80
CA SER A 62 -5.58 19.65 -8.62
C SER A 62 -4.70 19.43 -9.86
N LEU A 63 -4.99 18.40 -10.64
CA LEU A 63 -4.20 17.99 -11.81
C LEU A 63 -4.81 18.49 -13.13
N HIS A 64 -6.03 19.05 -13.10
CA HIS A 64 -6.80 19.44 -14.28
C HIS A 64 -6.96 18.31 -15.32
N MET A 65 -7.13 17.06 -14.84
CA MET A 65 -7.32 15.89 -15.70
C MET A 65 -8.21 14.84 -15.03
N PRO A 66 -8.86 13.93 -15.77
CA PRO A 66 -9.63 12.84 -15.20
C PRO A 66 -8.77 11.92 -14.33
N VAL A 67 -9.30 11.50 -13.18
CA VAL A 67 -8.70 10.51 -12.29
C VAL A 67 -9.74 9.45 -11.97
N ASP A 68 -9.48 8.20 -12.34
CA ASP A 68 -10.45 7.12 -12.24
C ASP A 68 -9.96 5.98 -11.34
N LEU A 69 -10.86 5.45 -10.52
CA LEU A 69 -10.65 4.18 -9.85
C LEU A 69 -10.95 3.05 -10.84
N VAL A 70 -9.92 2.30 -11.22
CA VAL A 70 -10.06 1.19 -12.16
C VAL A 70 -10.13 -0.13 -11.41
N SER A 71 -10.96 -1.05 -11.92
CA SER A 71 -10.99 -2.41 -11.43
C SER A 71 -9.85 -3.19 -12.07
N THR A 72 -9.03 -3.81 -11.23
CA THR A 72 -8.18 -4.93 -11.62
C THR A 72 -8.95 -6.22 -11.35
N SER A 73 -8.43 -7.38 -11.71
CA SER A 73 -9.06 -8.65 -11.33
C SER A 73 -9.08 -8.82 -9.80
N SER A 74 -9.75 -9.85 -9.28
CA SER A 74 -10.05 -10.01 -7.85
C SER A 74 -8.87 -10.52 -7.00
N SER A 75 -7.61 -10.34 -7.42
CA SER A 75 -6.43 -10.77 -6.67
C SER A 75 -5.46 -9.62 -6.38
N TYR A 76 -4.67 -9.76 -5.33
CA TYR A 76 -3.59 -8.82 -5.03
C TYR A 76 -2.54 -8.78 -6.14
N GLU A 77 -2.21 -9.95 -6.72
CA GLU A 77 -1.24 -10.05 -7.82
C GLU A 77 -1.65 -9.23 -9.05
N SER A 78 -2.94 -9.17 -9.36
CA SER A 78 -3.42 -8.37 -10.50
C SER A 78 -3.19 -6.86 -10.35
N VAL A 79 -3.23 -6.35 -9.11
CA VAL A 79 -2.90 -4.95 -8.83
C VAL A 79 -1.39 -4.72 -8.90
N ILE A 80 -0.59 -5.70 -8.40
CA ILE A 80 0.87 -5.69 -8.54
C ILE A 80 1.26 -5.69 -10.02
N ASP A 81 0.69 -6.55 -10.83
CA ASP A 81 0.92 -6.60 -12.28
C ASP A 81 0.56 -5.28 -12.97
N ALA A 82 -0.57 -4.69 -12.60
CA ALA A 82 -1.04 -3.43 -13.18
C ALA A 82 -0.09 -2.26 -12.88
N ILE A 83 0.43 -2.13 -11.65
CA ILE A 83 1.35 -1.04 -11.30
C ILE A 83 2.74 -1.26 -11.90
N VAL A 84 3.23 -2.49 -11.97
CA VAL A 84 4.52 -2.86 -12.57
C VAL A 84 4.53 -2.63 -14.08
N SER A 85 3.45 -2.99 -14.77
CA SER A 85 3.32 -2.80 -16.22
C SER A 85 2.98 -1.37 -16.65
N GLY A 86 2.70 -0.46 -15.69
CA GLY A 86 2.17 0.88 -16.00
C GLY A 86 0.70 0.84 -16.46
N GLY A 87 0.00 -0.26 -16.21
CA GLY A 87 -1.44 -0.39 -16.42
C GLY A 87 -2.25 0.51 -15.49
N VAL A 88 -1.69 0.90 -14.35
CA VAL A 88 -2.21 1.95 -13.45
C VAL A 88 -1.08 2.91 -13.07
N ASP A 89 -1.43 4.12 -12.69
CA ASP A 89 -0.49 5.21 -12.40
C ASP A 89 -0.24 5.36 -10.89
N ILE A 90 -1.26 5.05 -10.09
CA ILE A 90 -1.22 5.02 -8.64
C ILE A 90 -1.85 3.70 -8.17
N ALA A 91 -1.24 3.07 -7.16
CA ALA A 91 -1.87 1.94 -6.48
C ALA A 91 -1.83 2.12 -4.95
N TRP A 92 -2.89 1.66 -4.26
CA TRP A 92 -2.84 1.41 -2.85
C TRP A 92 -2.55 -0.08 -2.63
N LEU A 93 -1.41 -0.38 -2.02
CA LEU A 93 -0.88 -1.73 -1.86
C LEU A 93 -0.71 -2.09 -0.39
N GLY A 94 -0.85 -3.36 -0.05
CA GLY A 94 -0.32 -3.86 1.22
C GLY A 94 1.22 -3.73 1.23
N PRO A 95 1.86 -3.58 2.41
CA PRO A 95 3.31 -3.45 2.51
C PRO A 95 4.10 -4.54 1.78
N ALA A 96 3.70 -5.81 1.90
CA ALA A 96 4.34 -6.92 1.17
C ALA A 96 4.10 -6.83 -0.34
N SER A 97 2.87 -6.48 -0.76
CA SER A 97 2.54 -6.27 -2.17
C SER A 97 3.37 -5.13 -2.78
N TYR A 98 3.61 -4.06 -2.01
CA TYR A 98 4.52 -2.98 -2.42
C TYR A 98 5.96 -3.49 -2.59
N VAL A 99 6.47 -4.25 -1.61
CA VAL A 99 7.82 -4.85 -1.70
C VAL A 99 7.95 -5.73 -2.95
N MET A 100 6.95 -6.59 -3.22
CA MET A 100 6.91 -7.43 -4.42
C MET A 100 6.88 -6.62 -5.71
N ALA A 101 6.07 -5.56 -5.77
CA ALA A 101 6.01 -4.66 -6.93
C ALA A 101 7.36 -3.97 -7.18
N ARG A 102 7.99 -3.44 -6.13
CA ARG A 102 9.29 -2.76 -6.22
C ARG A 102 10.44 -3.70 -6.59
N GLN A 103 10.41 -4.96 -6.17
CA GLN A 103 11.39 -5.96 -6.62
C GLN A 103 11.33 -6.19 -8.13
N ARG A 104 10.15 -6.06 -8.74
CA ARG A 104 9.94 -6.22 -10.19
C ARG A 104 10.22 -4.93 -10.97
N ASP A 105 9.90 -3.75 -10.39
CA ASP A 105 10.27 -2.44 -10.93
C ASP A 105 10.76 -1.51 -9.80
N PRO A 106 12.09 -1.34 -9.63
CA PRO A 106 12.68 -0.49 -8.59
C PRO A 106 12.29 0.99 -8.65
N ARG A 107 11.69 1.46 -9.75
CA ARG A 107 11.20 2.84 -9.90
C ARG A 107 9.86 3.08 -9.22
N ILE A 108 9.15 2.02 -8.83
CA ILE A 108 7.93 2.12 -8.02
C ILE A 108 8.31 2.65 -6.65
N GLU A 109 7.66 3.73 -6.22
CA GLU A 109 7.98 4.39 -4.97
C GLU A 109 6.72 4.67 -4.14
N PRO A 110 6.76 4.47 -2.81
CA PRO A 110 5.68 4.88 -1.93
C PRO A 110 5.77 6.39 -1.72
N PHE A 111 4.63 7.05 -1.51
CA PHE A 111 4.64 8.48 -1.31
C PHE A 111 3.71 8.96 -0.19
N ALA A 112 2.67 8.21 0.11
CA ALA A 112 1.71 8.54 1.17
C ALA A 112 1.18 7.26 1.82
N SER A 113 0.79 7.35 3.08
CA SER A 113 0.05 6.32 3.79
C SER A 113 -0.96 6.95 4.75
N LEU A 114 -1.95 6.19 5.22
CA LEU A 114 -2.97 6.67 6.14
C LEU A 114 -2.47 6.64 7.59
N THR A 115 -2.85 7.63 8.37
CA THR A 115 -2.77 7.60 9.83
C THR A 115 -4.06 6.99 10.35
N ILE A 116 -3.98 5.79 10.93
CA ILE A 116 -5.14 5.02 11.39
C ILE A 116 -5.74 5.66 12.64
N SER A 117 -7.06 5.80 12.66
CA SER A 117 -7.81 6.17 13.86
C SER A 117 -7.76 5.04 14.89
N PRO A 118 -7.82 5.36 16.21
CA PRO A 118 -7.78 4.31 17.22
C PRO A 118 -9.00 3.40 17.14
N GLY A 119 -8.77 2.09 17.10
CA GLY A 119 -9.77 1.05 17.17
C GLY A 119 -9.63 0.24 18.47
N PHE A 120 -10.48 -0.76 18.63
CA PHE A 120 -10.38 -1.71 19.76
C PHE A 120 -9.20 -2.68 19.58
N PHE A 121 -8.93 -3.08 18.34
CA PHE A 121 -7.87 -4.02 17.99
C PHE A 121 -6.61 -3.33 17.48
N THR A 122 -6.72 -2.09 16.98
CA THR A 122 -5.62 -1.34 16.37
C THR A 122 -5.38 -0.04 17.14
N PRO A 123 -4.16 0.22 17.62
CA PRO A 123 -3.81 1.51 18.19
C PRO A 123 -3.78 2.62 17.11
N ALA A 124 -4.00 3.88 17.53
CA ALA A 124 -3.83 5.01 16.64
C ALA A 124 -2.41 5.12 16.09
N GLY A 125 -2.26 5.59 14.87
CA GLY A 125 -0.95 5.90 14.28
C GLY A 125 -0.71 5.28 12.91
N HIS A 126 0.54 4.96 12.63
CA HIS A 126 1.00 4.54 11.31
C HIS A 126 1.21 3.03 11.19
N HIS A 127 0.75 2.27 12.18
CA HIS A 127 0.98 0.83 12.26
C HIS A 127 -0.32 0.08 12.51
N TYR A 128 -0.34 -1.16 12.05
CA TYR A 128 -1.36 -2.15 12.35
C TYR A 128 -0.69 -3.50 12.64
N GLN A 129 -1.45 -4.54 12.92
CA GLN A 129 -0.91 -5.86 13.24
C GLN A 129 -1.63 -6.97 12.46
N SER A 130 -0.94 -8.08 12.27
CA SER A 130 -1.56 -9.36 11.97
C SER A 130 -2.09 -9.97 13.26
N LEU A 131 -3.35 -10.38 13.27
CA LEU A 131 -3.98 -11.06 14.38
C LEU A 131 -4.30 -12.50 13.99
N LEU A 132 -4.00 -13.44 14.88
CA LEU A 132 -4.56 -14.79 14.82
C LEU A 132 -5.80 -14.84 15.72
N LEU A 133 -6.95 -14.99 15.08
CA LEU A 133 -8.26 -14.99 15.70
C LEU A 133 -8.85 -16.40 15.75
N THR A 134 -9.59 -16.68 16.82
CA THR A 134 -10.49 -17.82 16.95
C THR A 134 -11.84 -17.36 17.44
N ARG A 135 -12.90 -18.14 17.24
CA ARG A 135 -14.19 -17.84 17.88
C ARG A 135 -14.04 -17.93 19.39
N ARG A 136 -14.75 -17.05 20.10
CA ARG A 136 -14.69 -16.94 21.56
C ARG A 136 -14.81 -18.31 22.25
N GLY A 137 -13.84 -18.60 23.13
CA GLY A 137 -13.85 -19.79 23.98
C GLY A 137 -13.58 -21.12 23.28
N THR A 138 -13.25 -21.13 21.98
CA THR A 138 -12.97 -22.38 21.26
C THR A 138 -11.54 -22.89 21.50
N PHE A 139 -10.58 -21.98 21.68
CA PHE A 139 -9.18 -22.29 21.96
C PHE A 139 -8.65 -21.30 22.98
N ASP A 140 -7.85 -21.76 23.94
CA ASP A 140 -7.28 -20.94 25.02
C ASP A 140 -5.83 -20.49 24.78
N LYS A 141 -5.14 -21.15 23.84
CA LYS A 141 -3.72 -20.90 23.54
C LYS A 141 -3.34 -21.36 22.15
N VAL A 142 -2.22 -20.82 21.65
CA VAL A 142 -1.70 -21.13 20.31
C VAL A 142 -1.44 -22.62 20.10
N GLU A 143 -0.90 -23.31 21.11
CA GLU A 143 -0.55 -24.73 21.03
C GLU A 143 -1.76 -25.63 20.78
N ALA A 144 -2.94 -25.24 21.26
CA ALA A 144 -4.19 -25.97 21.08
C ALA A 144 -4.68 -25.92 19.62
N LEU A 145 -4.19 -24.99 18.81
CA LEU A 145 -4.50 -24.88 17.37
C LEU A 145 -3.71 -25.89 16.51
N ARG A 146 -2.84 -26.73 17.09
CA ARG A 146 -2.11 -27.76 16.31
C ARG A 146 -3.10 -28.72 15.65
N GLY A 147 -3.02 -28.84 14.32
CA GLY A 147 -3.95 -29.65 13.55
C GLY A 147 -5.31 -29.01 13.24
N ALA A 148 -5.56 -27.79 13.71
CA ALA A 148 -6.73 -27.01 13.35
C ALA A 148 -6.70 -26.54 11.88
N GLN A 149 -7.82 -26.01 11.38
CA GLN A 149 -7.91 -25.41 10.04
C GLN A 149 -7.77 -23.88 10.17
N VAL A 150 -6.96 -23.26 9.29
CA VAL A 150 -6.73 -21.82 9.32
C VAL A 150 -6.99 -21.15 7.98
N ALA A 151 -7.63 -19.97 8.01
CA ALA A 151 -7.75 -19.10 6.85
C ALA A 151 -6.62 -18.06 6.83
N LEU A 152 -6.03 -17.89 5.66
CA LEU A 152 -5.19 -16.77 5.24
C LEU A 152 -5.98 -15.92 4.24
N SER A 153 -5.55 -14.66 4.02
CA SER A 153 -6.25 -13.77 3.08
C SER A 153 -5.85 -14.07 1.63
N ASP A 154 -4.71 -13.55 1.20
CA ASP A 154 -4.15 -13.69 -0.14
C ASP A 154 -2.65 -13.95 -0.01
N PRO A 155 -2.00 -14.73 -0.88
CA PRO A 155 -0.56 -14.98 -0.80
C PRO A 155 0.31 -13.71 -0.72
N ALA A 156 -0.09 -12.63 -1.39
CA ALA A 156 0.59 -11.33 -1.37
C ALA A 156 0.12 -10.39 -0.24
N SER A 157 -0.81 -10.82 0.61
CA SER A 157 -1.25 -10.05 1.78
C SER A 157 -0.17 -10.05 2.87
N THR A 158 0.16 -8.87 3.39
CA THR A 158 1.16 -8.71 4.45
C THR A 158 0.73 -9.41 5.73
N SER A 159 -0.34 -8.94 6.36
CA SER A 159 -0.84 -9.44 7.65
C SER A 159 -1.68 -10.71 7.53
N GLY A 160 -2.24 -10.97 6.35
CA GLY A 160 -3.04 -12.18 6.12
C GLY A 160 -2.24 -13.37 5.59
N SER A 161 -0.94 -13.20 5.29
CA SER A 161 -0.11 -14.29 4.75
C SER A 161 1.37 -14.13 5.06
N VAL A 162 2.02 -13.06 4.58
CA VAL A 162 3.49 -12.94 4.60
C VAL A 162 4.03 -12.94 6.04
N VAL A 163 3.51 -12.10 6.91
CA VAL A 163 3.90 -11.99 8.32
C VAL A 163 3.55 -13.27 9.10
N PRO A 164 2.33 -13.85 8.99
CA PRO A 164 2.05 -15.16 9.58
C PRO A 164 3.04 -16.26 9.19
N ASN A 165 3.35 -16.36 7.91
CA ASN A 165 4.31 -17.36 7.44
C ASN A 165 5.75 -17.11 7.93
N ALA A 166 6.11 -15.87 8.26
CA ALA A 166 7.42 -15.55 8.84
C ALA A 166 7.39 -15.68 10.38
N GLU A 167 6.72 -14.73 11.04
CA GLU A 167 6.81 -14.56 12.50
C GLU A 167 6.09 -15.68 13.28
N PHE A 168 4.86 -16.04 12.85
CA PHE A 168 4.14 -17.09 13.57
C PHE A 168 4.78 -18.46 13.35
N SER A 169 5.32 -18.75 12.15
CA SER A 169 6.08 -19.99 11.91
C SER A 169 7.31 -20.11 12.82
N VAL A 170 8.02 -19.00 13.08
CA VAL A 170 9.13 -18.96 14.04
C VAL A 170 8.62 -19.22 15.47
N LYS A 171 7.52 -18.56 15.87
CA LYS A 171 6.91 -18.75 17.19
C LYS A 171 6.54 -20.21 17.46
N VAL A 172 6.00 -20.93 16.48
CA VAL A 172 5.57 -22.33 16.66
C VAL A 172 6.64 -23.36 16.25
N GLY A 173 7.81 -22.88 15.77
CA GLY A 173 8.98 -23.71 15.40
C GLY A 173 8.79 -24.56 14.13
N GLN A 174 7.80 -24.24 13.29
CA GLN A 174 7.51 -24.97 12.05
C GLN A 174 6.64 -24.15 11.08
N PRO A 175 6.66 -24.48 9.77
CA PRO A 175 5.78 -23.85 8.78
C PRO A 175 4.30 -24.01 9.13
N LEU A 176 3.45 -23.05 8.72
CA LEU A 176 2.01 -23.09 8.93
C LEU A 176 1.38 -24.39 8.39
N THR A 177 1.83 -24.87 7.23
CA THR A 177 1.36 -26.10 6.58
C THR A 177 1.67 -27.39 7.34
N ARG A 178 2.57 -27.32 8.34
CA ARG A 178 2.85 -28.43 9.26
C ARG A 178 2.17 -28.26 10.62
N PHE A 179 1.93 -27.01 11.01
CA PHE A 179 1.27 -26.70 12.29
C PHE A 179 -0.24 -26.91 12.19
N PHE A 180 -0.86 -26.41 11.12
CA PHE A 180 -2.28 -26.57 10.82
C PHE A 180 -2.51 -27.79 9.90
N SER A 181 -3.66 -28.45 10.04
CA SER A 181 -4.06 -29.53 9.14
C SER A 181 -4.48 -29.03 7.75
N SER A 182 -4.98 -27.81 7.69
CA SER A 182 -5.38 -27.15 6.45
C SER A 182 -5.09 -25.65 6.53
N VAL A 183 -4.52 -25.10 5.45
CA VAL A 183 -4.27 -23.67 5.26
C VAL A 183 -5.00 -23.22 4.01
N VAL A 184 -6.04 -22.39 4.16
CA VAL A 184 -6.92 -21.97 3.07
C VAL A 184 -6.72 -20.49 2.78
N TYR A 185 -6.54 -20.11 1.53
CA TYR A 185 -6.55 -18.70 1.12
C TYR A 185 -7.98 -18.27 0.77
N ALA A 186 -8.58 -17.40 1.59
CA ALA A 186 -9.94 -16.91 1.40
C ALA A 186 -10.07 -15.83 0.32
N GLY A 187 -8.95 -15.17 -0.04
CA GLY A 187 -8.86 -14.13 -1.07
C GLY A 187 -8.92 -12.70 -0.54
N SER A 188 -9.42 -12.46 0.69
CA SER A 188 -9.40 -11.15 1.35
C SER A 188 -9.51 -11.30 2.87
N HIS A 189 -9.21 -10.22 3.62
CA HIS A 189 -9.38 -10.20 5.08
C HIS A 189 -10.84 -10.39 5.48
N SER A 190 -11.77 -9.71 4.79
CA SER A 190 -13.21 -9.87 5.04
C SER A 190 -13.65 -11.32 4.86
N LYS A 191 -13.24 -11.97 3.77
CA LYS A 191 -13.59 -13.38 3.53
C LYS A 191 -12.96 -14.31 4.56
N SER A 192 -11.75 -14.02 5.06
CA SER A 192 -11.15 -14.78 6.16
C SER A 192 -11.96 -14.68 7.44
N LEU A 193 -12.44 -13.47 7.79
CA LEU A 193 -13.35 -13.25 8.92
C LEU A 193 -14.69 -13.97 8.72
N ASP A 194 -15.29 -13.85 7.53
CA ASP A 194 -16.57 -14.52 7.23
C ASP A 194 -16.42 -16.04 7.33
N THR A 195 -15.32 -16.61 6.80
CA THR A 195 -15.03 -18.03 6.89
C THR A 195 -14.89 -18.51 8.34
N LEU A 196 -14.29 -17.68 9.22
CA LEU A 196 -14.18 -17.95 10.65
C LEU A 196 -15.53 -17.84 11.37
N LEU A 197 -16.32 -16.81 11.08
CA LEU A 197 -17.67 -16.61 11.64
C LEU A 197 -18.61 -17.76 11.27
N ASP A 198 -18.55 -18.20 10.00
CA ASP A 198 -19.33 -19.33 9.47
C ASP A 198 -18.86 -20.70 9.99
N SER A 199 -17.84 -20.76 10.85
CA SER A 199 -17.27 -21.99 11.39
C SER A 199 -16.70 -22.95 10.31
N ARG A 200 -16.32 -22.40 9.16
CA ARG A 200 -15.66 -23.19 8.07
C ARG A 200 -14.17 -23.40 8.30
N VAL A 201 -13.58 -22.59 9.20
CA VAL A 201 -12.23 -22.78 9.73
C VAL A 201 -12.23 -22.54 11.24
N ASP A 202 -11.19 -22.97 11.91
CA ASP A 202 -11.01 -22.85 13.36
C ASP A 202 -10.35 -21.51 13.75
N ALA A 203 -9.48 -21.01 12.88
CA ALA A 203 -8.72 -19.79 13.10
C ALA A 203 -8.55 -19.00 11.79
N ALA A 204 -8.22 -17.70 11.90
CA ALA A 204 -7.91 -16.87 10.75
C ALA A 204 -6.82 -15.85 11.07
N PHE A 205 -5.90 -15.60 10.11
CA PHE A 205 -4.96 -14.47 10.18
C PHE A 205 -5.56 -13.28 9.43
N VAL A 206 -5.74 -12.17 10.15
CA VAL A 206 -6.42 -10.98 9.63
C VAL A 206 -5.69 -9.71 10.06
N ALA A 207 -5.83 -8.64 9.28
CA ALA A 207 -5.39 -7.30 9.68
C ALA A 207 -6.22 -6.77 10.84
N SER A 208 -5.59 -6.20 11.86
CA SER A 208 -6.29 -5.64 13.03
C SER A 208 -7.31 -4.56 12.65
N VAL A 209 -7.00 -3.72 11.67
CA VAL A 209 -7.89 -2.68 11.13
C VAL A 209 -9.17 -3.26 10.49
N GLU A 210 -9.08 -4.44 9.88
CA GLU A 210 -10.27 -5.09 9.31
C GLU A 210 -11.19 -5.65 10.40
N VAL A 211 -10.61 -6.10 11.52
CA VAL A 211 -11.41 -6.54 12.68
C VAL A 211 -12.14 -5.34 13.30
N ASP A 212 -11.46 -4.18 13.40
CA ASP A 212 -12.09 -2.93 13.85
C ASP A 212 -13.21 -2.48 12.90
N ALA A 213 -13.02 -2.59 11.58
CA ALA A 213 -14.07 -2.28 10.60
C ALA A 213 -15.31 -3.17 10.76
N TYR A 214 -15.11 -4.48 11.05
CA TYR A 214 -16.24 -5.39 11.36
C TYR A 214 -16.95 -5.01 12.66
N LEU A 215 -16.18 -4.62 13.68
CA LEU A 215 -16.74 -4.15 14.96
C LEU A 215 -17.54 -2.85 14.76
N ASN A 216 -16.96 -1.85 14.06
CA ASN A 216 -17.60 -0.56 13.82
C ASN A 216 -18.87 -0.67 12.97
N SER A 217 -18.92 -1.63 12.05
CA SER A 217 -20.10 -1.92 11.23
C SER A 217 -21.16 -2.77 11.96
N GLY A 218 -20.90 -3.21 13.20
CA GLY A 218 -21.81 -4.05 13.98
C GLY A 218 -21.89 -5.51 13.52
N ARG A 219 -21.01 -5.96 12.61
CA ARG A 219 -20.95 -7.37 12.15
C ARG A 219 -20.43 -8.31 13.23
N ILE A 220 -19.63 -7.80 14.16
CA ILE A 220 -19.11 -8.52 15.33
C ILE A 220 -19.26 -7.66 16.59
N GLN A 221 -19.11 -8.29 17.75
CA GLN A 221 -18.97 -7.65 19.05
C GLN A 221 -17.53 -7.78 19.54
N ARG A 222 -17.16 -7.02 20.59
CA ARG A 222 -15.78 -7.02 21.14
C ARG A 222 -15.30 -8.39 21.61
N ASP A 223 -16.25 -9.23 22.01
CA ASP A 223 -16.02 -10.57 22.54
C ASP A 223 -16.37 -11.68 21.53
N THR A 224 -16.59 -11.36 20.26
CA THR A 224 -16.85 -12.37 19.21
C THR A 224 -15.64 -13.30 19.01
N PHE A 225 -14.43 -12.74 19.12
CA PHE A 225 -13.19 -13.46 18.88
C PHE A 225 -12.25 -13.40 20.08
N ASP A 226 -11.45 -14.46 20.25
CA ASP A 226 -10.25 -14.44 21.05
C ASP A 226 -9.03 -14.18 20.13
N VAL A 227 -8.11 -13.31 20.59
CA VAL A 227 -6.87 -13.00 19.89
C VAL A 227 -5.77 -13.85 20.50
N LEU A 228 -5.37 -14.93 19.84
CA LEU A 228 -4.35 -15.85 20.37
C LEU A 228 -2.92 -15.41 20.05
N TRP A 229 -2.75 -14.58 19.00
CA TRP A 229 -1.44 -14.04 18.65
C TRP A 229 -1.58 -12.71 17.92
N ARG A 230 -0.56 -11.86 18.11
CA ARG A 230 -0.35 -10.59 17.40
C ARG A 230 1.07 -10.55 16.85
N SER A 231 1.23 -9.99 15.65
CA SER A 231 2.54 -9.71 15.08
C SER A 231 3.21 -8.50 15.74
N GLU A 232 4.48 -8.30 15.46
CA GLU A 232 5.10 -6.99 15.60
C GLU A 232 4.33 -5.93 14.79
N PRO A 233 4.44 -4.63 15.15
CA PRO A 233 3.81 -3.56 14.41
C PRO A 233 4.27 -3.51 12.94
N ILE A 234 3.32 -3.41 12.03
CA ILE A 234 3.54 -3.33 10.58
C ILE A 234 3.20 -1.90 10.14
N TYR A 235 4.09 -1.21 9.42
CA TYR A 235 3.74 0.06 8.80
C TYR A 235 2.54 -0.09 7.88
N TYR A 236 1.65 0.93 7.88
CA TYR A 236 0.40 0.83 7.14
C TYR A 236 0.62 0.87 5.63
N SER A 237 -0.39 0.47 4.90
CA SER A 237 -0.40 0.30 3.45
C SER A 237 -0.09 1.58 2.69
N PRO A 238 0.92 1.60 1.79
CA PRO A 238 1.28 2.80 1.04
C PRO A 238 0.41 2.99 -0.20
N TYR A 239 0.20 4.27 -0.56
CA TYR A 239 -0.02 4.70 -1.93
C TYR A 239 1.32 4.75 -2.65
N VAL A 240 1.40 4.17 -3.82
CA VAL A 240 2.63 4.08 -4.61
C VAL A 240 2.42 4.64 -6.01
N PHE A 241 3.47 5.21 -6.57
CA PHE A 241 3.52 5.62 -7.97
C PHE A 241 4.06 4.50 -8.85
N SER A 242 3.51 4.39 -10.06
CA SER A 242 4.12 3.62 -11.14
C SER A 242 5.50 4.20 -11.48
N GLY A 243 6.44 3.34 -11.86
CA GLY A 243 7.75 3.74 -12.34
C GLY A 243 7.72 4.58 -13.63
N SER A 244 6.61 4.55 -14.37
CA SER A 244 6.42 5.31 -15.61
C SER A 244 5.75 6.68 -15.42
N LEU A 245 5.21 6.98 -14.23
CA LEU A 245 4.57 8.27 -13.96
C LEU A 245 5.62 9.39 -13.95
N CYS A 246 5.35 10.49 -14.67
CA CYS A 246 6.30 11.58 -14.79
C CYS A 246 6.50 12.35 -13.46
N PRO A 247 7.71 12.90 -13.20
CA PRO A 247 8.06 13.55 -11.94
C PRO A 247 7.12 14.70 -11.56
N GLU A 248 6.70 15.51 -12.53
CA GLU A 248 5.84 16.68 -12.31
C GLU A 248 4.47 16.27 -11.75
N LEU A 249 3.87 15.20 -12.30
CA LEU A 249 2.61 14.66 -11.78
C LEU A 249 2.79 14.07 -10.38
N LYS A 250 3.89 13.38 -10.12
CA LYS A 250 4.20 12.85 -8.79
C LYS A 250 4.20 13.96 -7.73
N GLU A 251 4.84 15.11 -8.00
CA GLU A 251 4.90 16.23 -7.06
C GLU A 251 3.53 16.89 -6.86
N LEU A 252 2.74 17.07 -7.93
CA LEU A 252 1.39 17.60 -7.82
C LEU A 252 0.48 16.68 -7.00
N ILE A 253 0.58 15.35 -7.20
CA ILE A 253 -0.19 14.37 -6.44
C ILE A 253 0.23 14.36 -4.96
N ARG A 254 1.54 14.39 -4.66
CA ARG A 254 2.04 14.51 -3.27
C ARG A 254 1.45 15.75 -2.60
N THR A 255 1.54 16.89 -3.27
CA THR A 255 1.00 18.15 -2.75
C THR A 255 -0.50 18.06 -2.49
N ALA A 256 -1.28 17.53 -3.46
CA ALA A 256 -2.72 17.40 -3.33
C ALA A 256 -3.17 16.49 -2.19
N MET A 257 -2.40 15.43 -1.90
CA MET A 257 -2.74 14.45 -0.85
C MET A 257 -2.17 14.79 0.53
N LEU A 258 -1.01 15.45 0.60
CA LEU A 258 -0.29 15.59 1.87
C LEU A 258 -0.36 16.99 2.49
N THR A 259 -0.62 18.06 1.70
CA THR A 259 -0.56 19.46 2.22
C THR A 259 -1.91 20.00 2.65
N ASP A 260 -3.00 19.67 1.96
CA ASP A 260 -4.36 20.13 2.29
C ASP A 260 -5.27 18.92 2.58
N GLN A 261 -5.16 18.42 3.80
CA GLN A 261 -5.95 17.26 4.22
C GLN A 261 -7.38 17.62 4.62
N GLN A 262 -7.70 18.90 4.85
CA GLN A 262 -9.04 19.35 5.17
C GLN A 262 -10.00 19.07 4.01
N GLY A 263 -9.54 19.24 2.76
CA GLY A 263 -10.28 18.86 1.54
C GLY A 263 -10.46 17.35 1.35
N LEU A 264 -9.79 16.50 2.15
CA LEU A 264 -9.88 15.05 2.11
C LEU A 264 -10.68 14.45 3.28
N SER A 265 -11.35 15.28 4.10
CA SER A 265 -12.02 14.83 5.33
C SER A 265 -13.04 13.71 5.09
N ALA A 266 -13.86 13.79 4.03
CA ALA A 266 -14.83 12.76 3.67
C ALA A 266 -14.16 11.44 3.25
N PHE A 267 -13.05 11.53 2.51
CA PHE A 267 -12.23 10.36 2.17
C PHE A 267 -11.61 9.74 3.42
N LEU A 268 -10.96 10.53 4.27
CA LEU A 268 -10.36 10.04 5.51
C LEU A 268 -11.38 9.36 6.42
N GLN A 269 -12.58 9.94 6.54
CA GLN A 269 -13.67 9.34 7.30
C GLN A 269 -14.08 7.97 6.72
N SER A 270 -14.19 7.84 5.40
CA SER A 270 -14.54 6.58 4.73
C SER A 270 -13.49 5.48 4.91
N GLN A 271 -12.23 5.89 5.19
CA GLN A 271 -11.10 5.00 5.45
C GLN A 271 -10.82 4.79 6.96
N GLU A 272 -11.65 5.32 7.86
CA GLU A 272 -11.43 5.29 9.32
C GLU A 272 -10.05 5.84 9.71
N ALA A 273 -9.60 6.87 8.99
CA ALA A 273 -8.29 7.49 9.13
C ALA A 273 -8.39 8.92 9.64
N SER A 274 -7.37 9.35 10.40
CA SER A 274 -7.26 10.73 10.92
C SER A 274 -6.40 11.64 10.05
N GLY A 275 -5.71 11.09 9.05
CA GLY A 275 -4.87 11.87 8.14
C GLY A 275 -4.06 11.00 7.18
N LEU A 276 -3.27 11.68 6.36
CA LEU A 276 -2.24 11.09 5.50
C LEU A 276 -0.87 11.56 5.97
N PHE A 277 0.14 10.72 5.86
CA PHE A 277 1.53 11.06 6.13
C PHE A 277 2.43 10.65 4.96
N PRO A 278 3.58 11.35 4.77
CA PRO A 278 4.55 10.95 3.76
C PRO A 278 5.11 9.56 4.07
N ALA A 279 5.13 8.69 3.06
CA ALA A 279 5.71 7.35 3.16
C ALA A 279 6.94 7.24 2.26
N SER A 280 7.97 6.57 2.74
CA SER A 280 9.21 6.29 2.00
C SER A 280 9.52 4.79 1.99
N HIS A 281 10.51 4.37 1.21
CA HIS A 281 10.91 2.97 1.17
C HIS A 281 11.46 2.46 2.50
N ALA A 282 12.06 3.34 3.30
CA ALA A 282 12.72 2.98 4.55
C ALA A 282 11.75 2.31 5.56
N GLU A 283 10.48 2.73 5.59
CA GLU A 283 9.47 2.13 6.46
C GLU A 283 9.19 0.66 6.13
N TYR A 284 9.44 0.23 4.89
CA TYR A 284 9.14 -1.13 4.40
C TYR A 284 10.37 -2.03 4.30
N GLU A 285 11.58 -1.51 4.54
CA GLU A 285 12.82 -2.32 4.53
C GLU A 285 12.82 -3.49 5.54
N PRO A 286 12.28 -3.35 6.78
CA PRO A 286 12.22 -4.49 7.70
C PRO A 286 11.44 -5.67 7.11
N LEU A 287 10.33 -5.37 6.43
CA LEU A 287 9.52 -6.38 5.77
C LEU A 287 10.23 -7.01 4.56
N LEU A 288 10.98 -6.21 3.78
CA LEU A 288 11.81 -6.72 2.69
C LEU A 288 12.84 -7.74 3.22
N ARG A 289 13.54 -7.39 4.32
CA ARG A 289 14.49 -8.33 4.96
C ARG A 289 13.82 -9.60 5.45
N MET A 290 12.63 -9.49 6.05
CA MET A 290 11.83 -10.64 6.49
C MET A 290 11.46 -11.56 5.30
N MET A 291 11.10 -11.00 4.15
CA MET A 291 10.72 -11.75 2.96
C MET A 291 11.90 -12.43 2.28
N GLN A 292 13.12 -11.88 2.40
CA GLN A 292 14.36 -12.43 1.84
C GLN A 292 14.99 -13.54 2.71
N ALA A 293 14.67 -13.57 3.99
CA ALA A 293 15.21 -14.55 4.95
C ALA A 293 14.49 -15.93 4.93
N ARG A 294 13.59 -16.16 3.98
CA ARG A 294 12.78 -17.38 3.83
C ARG A 294 13.41 -18.42 2.94
#